data_ecf24f264269e14f77fc148d5b099ca5
#
_entry.id   ecf24f264269e14f77fc148d5b099ca5
#
_cell.length_a   1.000
_cell.length_b   1.000
_cell.length_c   1.000
_cell.angle_alpha   90.00
_cell.angle_beta   90.00
_cell.angle_gamma   90.00
#
_symmetry.space_group_name_H-M   'P 1'
#
loop_
_entity.id
_entity.type
_entity.pdbx_description
1 polymer ?
#
loop_
_entity_poly.entity_id
_entity_poly.type
_entity_poly.pdbx_seq_one_letter_code
_entity_poly.pdbx_strand_id
1 'polypeptide(L)'
;MGRDQSHSSRRKFLTAIAGMGGAILLTPRQLRSADVDPRVAQIVSRTIAVDLHSHVQIPFVKDPAVAKPDPDIDLAGEMKRSGFSAVCQTYNLDAVGSAEAGDYHRYQLQALAFEDRLLARNHMRRALSLKDLQSAHGQRQPTIVQSVEGAQFIEGRPERVEEAYQRGLRHLQLVHELDDMVAPLGDVYTATAHLGGLTPFGAQVVKECSRLGIVVDLAHGNTETVRGALKAAKQPLIISHTGIRNAAGERNTSADMQRRLITKEHAREVADAGGVIGVWWRLVVTVAEYVVALRDMVDAVGVDHVGIGTDTDLTASYVLPYTNKIWPDENGGFFYAVAGEMLKQGFTPDEIGKIGGGNFCRIFATVTAVHA
;
A
#
# COMPACT_ATOMS: atom_id res chain seq x y z
N MET A 1 -71.53 -13.12 9.50
CA MET A 1 -71.94 -12.08 10.45
C MET A 1 -70.64 -11.57 11.07
N GLY A 2 -70.19 -10.42 10.92
CA GLY A 2 -70.54 -9.11 10.54
C GLY A 2 -69.33 -8.27 10.84
N ARG A 3 -68.85 -7.50 9.85
CA ARG A 3 -68.74 -6.05 9.81
C ARG A 3 -67.85 -5.45 10.92
N ASP A 4 -66.96 -4.60 10.69
CA ASP A 4 -66.62 -3.53 9.71
C ASP A 4 -66.07 -2.34 10.51
N GLN A 5 -65.22 -1.54 9.91
CA GLN A 5 -64.84 -0.15 10.30
C GLN A 5 -63.79 -0.03 11.44
N SER A 6 -62.68 0.67 11.25
CA SER A 6 -62.61 2.03 10.73
C SER A 6 -61.23 2.44 10.28
N HIS A 7 -61.10 2.78 9.03
CA HIS A 7 -60.12 3.75 8.52
C HIS A 7 -60.49 5.12 9.04
N SER A 8 -59.67 5.72 9.85
CA SER A 8 -59.59 7.20 9.97
C SER A 8 -58.69 7.61 11.16
N SER A 9 -57.45 7.91 10.94
CA SER A 9 -56.68 8.92 11.69
C SER A 9 -55.22 9.00 11.27
N ARG A 10 -54.97 9.08 9.98
CA ARG A 10 -53.57 9.42 9.49
C ARG A 10 -53.55 10.65 8.57
N ARG A 11 -54.50 11.52 8.66
CA ARG A 11 -54.60 12.71 7.77
C ARG A 11 -54.78 14.05 8.47
N LYS A 12 -54.35 14.20 9.73
CA LYS A 12 -54.43 15.52 10.42
C LYS A 12 -53.18 15.77 11.27
N PHE A 13 -51.97 15.63 10.72
CA PHE A 13 -50.76 16.13 11.38
C PHE A 13 -49.74 16.75 10.41
N LEU A 14 -50.25 17.32 9.32
CA LEU A 14 -49.42 18.02 8.33
C LEU A 14 -50.03 19.38 7.99
N THR A 15 -50.18 20.24 8.98
CA THR A 15 -50.39 21.69 8.73
C THR A 15 -50.16 22.45 10.04
N ALA A 16 -48.92 22.81 10.30
CA ALA A 16 -48.47 23.99 11.05
C ALA A 16 -47.00 23.83 11.43
N ILE A 17 -46.07 24.17 10.54
CA ILE A 17 -44.79 24.86 10.80
C ILE A 17 -44.30 25.29 9.41
N ALA A 18 -44.91 26.34 8.89
CA ALA A 18 -44.28 27.17 7.87
C ALA A 18 -43.72 28.38 8.63
N GLY A 19 -42.42 28.48 8.74
CA GLY A 19 -41.82 29.64 9.35
C GLY A 19 -40.42 29.36 9.89
N MET A 20 -39.41 29.86 9.15
CA MET A 20 -37.98 29.87 9.43
C MET A 20 -37.20 28.63 8.95
N GLY A 21 -37.18 28.46 7.66
CA GLY A 21 -36.21 27.60 6.98
C GLY A 21 -34.87 28.29 6.81
N GLY A 22 -34.01 28.25 7.81
CA GLY A 22 -32.60 28.40 7.63
C GLY A 22 -32.08 27.02 7.18
N ALA A 23 -31.89 26.82 5.88
CA ALA A 23 -31.13 25.69 5.36
C ALA A 23 -29.70 25.81 5.89
N ILE A 24 -29.39 25.09 6.97
CA ILE A 24 -28.01 24.84 7.34
C ILE A 24 -27.50 23.88 6.26
N LEU A 25 -26.93 24.44 5.20
CA LEU A 25 -26.02 23.73 4.32
C LEU A 25 -24.86 23.31 5.20
N LEU A 26 -24.88 22.06 5.67
CA LEU A 26 -23.70 21.39 6.20
C LEU A 26 -22.72 21.27 5.03
N THR A 27 -21.95 22.33 4.78
CA THR A 27 -20.75 22.25 3.98
C THR A 27 -19.87 21.17 4.62
N PRO A 28 -19.29 20.26 3.84
CA PRO A 28 -18.29 19.33 4.37
C PRO A 28 -17.27 20.19 5.11
N ARG A 29 -17.08 19.89 6.39
CA ARG A 29 -16.12 20.59 7.24
C ARG A 29 -14.76 20.34 6.61
N GLN A 30 -14.27 21.25 5.77
CA GLN A 30 -12.88 21.29 5.38
C GLN A 30 -12.11 21.41 6.69
N LEU A 31 -11.38 20.36 7.06
CA LEU A 31 -10.48 20.37 8.20
C LEU A 31 -9.56 21.60 8.03
N ARG A 32 -9.77 22.59 8.87
CA ARG A 32 -8.90 23.77 8.89
C ARG A 32 -7.56 23.31 9.43
N SER A 33 -6.47 23.76 8.83
CA SER A 33 -5.09 23.53 9.32
C SER A 33 -4.90 23.97 10.80
N ALA A 34 -5.89 24.60 11.41
CA ALA A 34 -5.92 25.00 12.81
C ALA A 34 -6.14 23.83 13.80
N ASP A 35 -6.56 22.65 13.34
CA ASP A 35 -6.89 21.52 14.22
C ASP A 35 -5.74 20.51 14.36
N VAL A 36 -4.65 20.63 13.59
CA VAL A 36 -3.47 19.75 13.66
C VAL A 36 -2.43 20.33 14.63
N ASP A 37 -1.91 19.52 15.55
CA ASP A 37 -0.79 19.92 16.41
C ASP A 37 0.36 20.47 15.55
N PRO A 38 0.85 21.70 15.81
CA PRO A 38 1.93 22.32 15.02
C PRO A 38 3.19 21.46 14.91
N ARG A 39 3.51 20.65 15.93
CA ARG A 39 4.65 19.72 15.90
C ARG A 39 4.41 18.61 14.88
N VAL A 40 3.20 18.05 14.83
CA VAL A 40 2.82 17.03 13.85
C VAL A 40 2.88 17.62 12.44
N ALA A 41 2.30 18.81 12.24
CA ALA A 41 2.34 19.49 10.95
C ALA A 41 3.78 19.75 10.49
N GLN A 42 4.68 20.12 11.40
CA GLN A 42 6.09 20.32 11.10
C GLN A 42 6.79 19.01 10.71
N ILE A 43 6.53 17.91 11.42
CA ILE A 43 7.10 16.59 11.10
C ILE A 43 6.62 16.14 9.71
N VAL A 44 5.32 16.16 9.47
CA VAL A 44 4.74 15.75 8.17
C VAL A 44 5.30 16.61 7.03
N SER A 45 5.42 17.92 7.22
CA SER A 45 5.95 18.81 6.20
C SER A 45 7.43 18.61 5.86
N ARG A 46 8.22 18.00 6.74
CA ARG A 46 9.64 17.70 6.55
C ARG A 46 9.92 16.27 6.10
N THR A 47 8.93 15.38 6.25
CA THR A 47 9.07 13.97 5.94
C THR A 47 8.64 13.71 4.50
N ILE A 48 9.51 13.11 3.68
CA ILE A 48 9.07 12.48 2.44
C ILE A 48 8.32 11.21 2.83
N ALA A 49 7.06 11.37 3.22
CA ALA A 49 6.26 10.26 3.70
C ALA A 49 5.89 9.33 2.55
N VAL A 50 6.11 8.02 2.74
CA VAL A 50 5.89 6.98 1.73
C VAL A 50 5.10 5.83 2.34
N ASP A 51 3.97 5.49 1.71
CA ASP A 51 3.31 4.21 1.95
C ASP A 51 3.94 3.15 1.03
N LEU A 52 4.48 2.09 1.63
CA LEU A 52 5.20 1.04 0.91
C LEU A 52 4.28 0.13 0.10
N HIS A 53 2.97 0.18 0.35
CA HIS A 53 2.00 -0.65 -0.35
C HIS A 53 0.60 -0.05 -0.25
N SER A 54 0.11 0.47 -1.36
CA SER A 54 -1.24 1.04 -1.46
C SER A 54 -1.85 0.72 -2.81
N HIS A 55 -3.14 0.38 -2.81
CA HIS A 55 -3.86 -0.02 -4.01
C HIS A 55 -4.56 1.15 -4.69
N VAL A 56 -4.78 0.98 -5.97
CA VAL A 56 -5.81 1.66 -6.75
C VAL A 56 -6.57 0.61 -7.55
N GLN A 57 -7.89 0.67 -7.54
CA GLN A 57 -8.68 -0.30 -8.28
C GLN A 57 -8.54 -0.09 -9.79
N ILE A 58 -8.05 -1.10 -10.47
CA ILE A 58 -7.90 -1.12 -11.92
C ILE A 58 -9.05 -1.94 -12.51
N PRO A 59 -9.84 -1.37 -13.42
CA PRO A 59 -10.91 -2.11 -14.08
C PRO A 59 -10.32 -3.04 -15.15
N PHE A 60 -9.98 -4.27 -14.78
CA PHE A 60 -9.56 -5.27 -15.73
C PHE A 60 -10.73 -5.77 -16.58
N VAL A 61 -10.55 -5.85 -17.88
CA VAL A 61 -11.54 -6.39 -18.81
C VAL A 61 -10.87 -7.37 -19.77
N LYS A 62 -11.51 -8.54 -19.98
CA LYS A 62 -11.05 -9.52 -20.97
C LYS A 62 -11.28 -9.02 -22.40
N ASP A 63 -12.45 -8.40 -22.65
CA ASP A 63 -12.82 -7.83 -23.93
C ASP A 63 -12.80 -6.30 -23.86
N PRO A 64 -11.88 -5.62 -24.54
CA PRO A 64 -11.84 -4.16 -24.57
C PRO A 64 -13.13 -3.50 -25.07
N ALA A 65 -13.96 -4.19 -25.85
CA ALA A 65 -15.22 -3.65 -26.36
C ALA A 65 -16.28 -3.41 -25.26
N VAL A 66 -16.13 -4.07 -24.10
CA VAL A 66 -17.03 -3.90 -22.94
C VAL A 66 -16.41 -3.03 -21.85
N ALA A 67 -15.26 -2.42 -22.09
CA ALA A 67 -14.60 -1.55 -21.14
C ALA A 67 -15.50 -0.37 -20.76
N LYS A 68 -15.67 -0.15 -19.46
CA LYS A 68 -16.34 1.04 -18.95
C LYS A 68 -15.36 2.23 -18.97
N PRO A 69 -15.87 3.47 -19.01
CA PRO A 69 -15.02 4.64 -18.77
C PRO A 69 -14.26 4.51 -17.45
N ASP A 70 -13.03 5.01 -17.43
CA ASP A 70 -12.25 5.05 -16.19
C ASP A 70 -13.00 5.84 -15.12
N PRO A 71 -12.98 5.38 -13.86
CA PRO A 71 -13.56 6.12 -12.76
C PRO A 71 -12.88 7.47 -12.56
N ASP A 72 -13.65 8.45 -12.09
CA ASP A 72 -13.11 9.75 -11.69
C ASP A 72 -12.46 9.59 -10.29
N ILE A 73 -11.15 9.63 -10.23
CA ILE A 73 -10.35 9.39 -9.03
C ILE A 73 -9.48 10.62 -8.76
N ASP A 74 -9.72 11.31 -7.63
CA ASP A 74 -8.88 12.39 -7.08
C ASP A 74 -7.73 11.81 -6.27
N LEU A 75 -6.78 11.14 -6.93
CA LEU A 75 -5.63 10.53 -6.28
C LEU A 75 -4.72 11.58 -5.62
N ALA A 76 -4.46 12.68 -6.32
CA ALA A 76 -3.61 13.76 -5.80
C ALA A 76 -4.22 14.43 -4.55
N GLY A 77 -5.52 14.65 -4.54
CA GLY A 77 -6.22 15.20 -3.38
C GLY A 77 -6.21 14.26 -2.18
N GLU A 78 -6.43 12.94 -2.42
CA GLU A 78 -6.39 11.95 -1.34
C GLU A 78 -4.98 11.81 -0.75
N MET A 79 -3.94 11.84 -1.58
CA MET A 79 -2.57 11.82 -1.09
C MET A 79 -2.21 13.07 -0.28
N LYS A 80 -2.64 14.25 -0.73
CA LYS A 80 -2.46 15.50 0.04
C LYS A 80 -3.18 15.44 1.39
N ARG A 81 -4.39 14.88 1.43
CA ARG A 81 -5.13 14.68 2.69
C ARG A 81 -4.44 13.71 3.61
N SER A 82 -3.91 12.58 3.07
CA SER A 82 -3.22 11.58 3.89
C SER A 82 -1.93 12.07 4.52
N GLY A 83 -1.27 13.08 3.94
CA GLY A 83 0.06 13.53 4.31
C GLY A 83 1.19 12.74 3.64
N PHE A 84 0.89 11.80 2.73
CA PHE A 84 1.90 11.10 1.96
C PHE A 84 2.45 11.94 0.81
N SER A 85 3.76 11.93 0.66
CA SER A 85 4.47 12.51 -0.49
C SER A 85 4.49 11.54 -1.67
N ALA A 86 4.54 10.24 -1.37
CA ALA A 86 4.50 9.18 -2.34
C ALA A 86 3.79 7.94 -1.79
N VAL A 87 3.33 7.09 -2.70
CA VAL A 87 2.89 5.72 -2.39
C VAL A 87 3.52 4.76 -3.39
N CYS A 88 3.90 3.56 -2.95
CA CYS A 88 4.13 2.44 -3.85
C CYS A 88 2.76 1.96 -4.32
N GLN A 89 2.31 2.52 -5.45
CA GLN A 89 0.99 2.22 -5.99
C GLN A 89 1.00 0.89 -6.69
N THR A 90 0.23 -0.03 -6.17
CA THR A 90 0.23 -1.42 -6.60
C THR A 90 -1.12 -1.87 -7.14
N TYR A 91 -1.08 -2.94 -7.90
CA TYR A 91 -2.22 -3.75 -8.32
C TYR A 91 -1.79 -5.20 -8.36
N ASN A 92 -2.73 -6.10 -8.08
CA ASN A 92 -2.50 -7.54 -8.16
C ASN A 92 -3.10 -8.11 -9.45
N LEU A 93 -2.38 -9.02 -10.06
CA LEU A 93 -2.80 -9.66 -11.31
C LEU A 93 -3.61 -10.94 -11.08
N ASP A 94 -3.38 -11.64 -9.99
CA ASP A 94 -4.11 -12.87 -9.64
C ASP A 94 -5.57 -12.62 -9.22
N ALA A 95 -5.93 -11.38 -8.85
CA ALA A 95 -7.33 -10.98 -8.67
C ALA A 95 -8.20 -11.17 -9.92
N VAL A 96 -7.60 -11.34 -11.09
CA VAL A 96 -8.33 -11.60 -12.35
C VAL A 96 -8.83 -13.04 -12.48
N GLY A 97 -8.45 -13.91 -11.54
CA GLY A 97 -8.80 -15.34 -11.52
C GLY A 97 -7.94 -16.18 -12.47
N SER A 98 -8.41 -17.37 -12.86
CA SER A 98 -7.68 -18.24 -13.77
C SER A 98 -7.42 -17.54 -15.10
N ALA A 99 -6.15 -17.51 -15.52
CA ALA A 99 -5.69 -16.87 -16.74
C ALA A 99 -5.02 -17.90 -17.66
N GLU A 100 -5.17 -17.71 -18.95
CA GLU A 100 -4.41 -18.44 -19.97
C GLU A 100 -3.02 -17.81 -20.14
N ALA A 101 -2.09 -18.54 -20.74
CA ALA A 101 -0.77 -18.00 -21.03
C ALA A 101 -0.85 -16.73 -21.88
N GLY A 102 -0.21 -15.65 -21.43
CA GLY A 102 -0.27 -14.32 -22.03
C GLY A 102 -1.32 -13.38 -21.43
N ASP A 103 -2.26 -13.91 -20.63
CA ASP A 103 -3.30 -13.08 -20.02
C ASP A 103 -2.74 -12.12 -18.97
N TYR A 104 -1.86 -12.59 -18.08
CA TYR A 104 -1.26 -11.74 -17.05
C TYR A 104 -0.42 -10.62 -17.65
N HIS A 105 0.33 -10.89 -18.71
CA HIS A 105 1.07 -9.83 -19.41
C HIS A 105 0.12 -8.81 -20.07
N ARG A 106 -0.97 -9.27 -20.69
CA ARG A 106 -1.98 -8.38 -21.27
C ARG A 106 -2.63 -7.51 -20.19
N TYR A 107 -2.96 -8.06 -19.02
CA TYR A 107 -3.51 -7.30 -17.89
C TYR A 107 -2.50 -6.31 -17.32
N GLN A 108 -1.23 -6.69 -17.23
CA GLN A 108 -0.15 -5.77 -16.89
C GLN A 108 -0.15 -4.53 -17.82
N LEU A 109 -0.25 -4.73 -19.12
CA LEU A 109 -0.29 -3.63 -20.08
C LEU A 109 -1.54 -2.77 -19.92
N GLN A 110 -2.70 -3.36 -19.59
CA GLN A 110 -3.93 -2.62 -19.28
C GLN A 110 -3.78 -1.79 -18.02
N ALA A 111 -3.19 -2.35 -16.97
CA ALA A 111 -2.92 -1.66 -15.71
C ALA A 111 -2.03 -0.44 -15.94
N LEU A 112 -0.93 -0.61 -16.65
CA LEU A 112 -0.02 0.48 -17.00
C LEU A 112 -0.71 1.60 -17.79
N ALA A 113 -1.55 1.24 -18.77
CA ALA A 113 -2.31 2.21 -19.54
C ALA A 113 -3.35 2.95 -18.68
N PHE A 114 -3.98 2.27 -17.73
CA PHE A 114 -4.89 2.91 -16.76
C PHE A 114 -4.14 3.89 -15.87
N GLU A 115 -3.00 3.47 -15.29
CA GLU A 115 -2.16 4.34 -14.46
C GLU A 115 -1.68 5.57 -15.23
N ASP A 116 -1.26 5.43 -16.49
CA ASP A 116 -0.86 6.55 -17.33
C ASP A 116 -1.96 7.61 -17.42
N ARG A 117 -3.21 7.16 -17.67
CA ARG A 117 -4.36 8.06 -17.73
C ARG A 117 -4.73 8.66 -16.37
N LEU A 118 -4.66 7.86 -15.30
CA LEU A 118 -4.91 8.32 -13.92
C LEU A 118 -3.93 9.41 -13.51
N LEU A 119 -2.65 9.20 -13.73
CA LEU A 119 -1.61 10.17 -13.41
C LEU A 119 -1.75 11.45 -14.24
N ALA A 120 -2.06 11.33 -15.53
CA ALA A 120 -2.28 12.50 -16.39
C ALA A 120 -3.45 13.36 -15.89
N ARG A 121 -4.59 12.75 -15.54
CA ARG A 121 -5.75 13.46 -14.98
C ARG A 121 -5.47 14.13 -13.64
N ASN A 122 -4.61 13.53 -12.82
CA ASN A 122 -4.22 14.06 -11.51
C ASN A 122 -2.99 14.99 -11.56
N HIS A 123 -2.46 15.30 -12.75
CA HIS A 123 -1.23 16.07 -12.93
C HIS A 123 -0.04 15.50 -12.14
N MET A 124 0.00 14.19 -11.98
CA MET A 124 1.04 13.46 -11.25
C MET A 124 2.04 12.81 -12.18
N ARG A 125 3.18 12.43 -11.63
CA ARG A 125 4.25 11.69 -12.33
C ARG A 125 4.66 10.48 -11.51
N ARG A 126 5.37 9.54 -12.15
CA ARG A 126 6.08 8.45 -11.47
C ARG A 126 7.42 8.95 -10.95
N ALA A 127 7.77 8.54 -9.75
CA ALA A 127 9.13 8.68 -9.24
C ALA A 127 9.97 7.50 -9.75
N LEU A 128 11.03 7.81 -10.47
CA LEU A 128 11.98 6.83 -11.01
C LEU A 128 13.28 6.79 -10.19
N SER A 129 13.48 7.78 -9.33
CA SER A 129 14.66 7.98 -8.49
C SER A 129 14.32 8.71 -7.19
N LEU A 130 15.26 8.73 -6.22
CA LEU A 130 15.11 9.53 -5.01
C LEU A 130 14.94 11.03 -5.34
N LYS A 131 15.61 11.53 -6.38
CA LYS A 131 15.49 12.94 -6.80
C LYS A 131 14.05 13.29 -7.18
N ASP A 132 13.30 12.36 -7.78
CA ASP A 132 11.89 12.59 -8.12
C ASP A 132 11.03 12.68 -6.87
N LEU A 133 11.27 11.82 -5.86
CA LEU A 133 10.59 11.89 -4.55
C LEU A 133 10.87 13.22 -3.86
N GLN A 134 12.14 13.66 -3.83
CA GLN A 134 12.54 14.94 -3.24
C GLN A 134 11.90 16.13 -3.97
N SER A 135 11.89 16.10 -5.30
CA SER A 135 11.26 17.14 -6.12
C SER A 135 9.76 17.23 -5.88
N ALA A 136 9.06 16.08 -5.88
CA ALA A 136 7.64 16.00 -5.63
C ALA A 136 7.26 16.55 -4.24
N HIS A 137 7.99 16.14 -3.21
CA HIS A 137 7.81 16.63 -1.85
C HIS A 137 8.05 18.16 -1.75
N GLY A 138 9.16 18.65 -2.31
CA GLY A 138 9.50 20.08 -2.29
C GLY A 138 8.48 20.97 -3.02
N GLN A 139 7.86 20.43 -4.07
CA GLN A 139 6.80 21.09 -4.83
C GLN A 139 5.40 20.88 -4.21
N ARG A 140 5.27 20.09 -3.14
CA ARG A 140 3.99 19.67 -2.54
C ARG A 140 3.04 19.04 -3.56
N GLN A 141 3.59 18.37 -4.55
CA GLN A 141 2.88 17.62 -5.56
C GLN A 141 3.17 16.14 -5.35
N PRO A 142 2.20 15.34 -4.89
CA PRO A 142 2.43 13.93 -4.62
C PRO A 142 2.80 13.16 -5.90
N THR A 143 3.51 12.05 -5.71
CA THR A 143 3.97 11.17 -6.79
C THR A 143 3.68 9.71 -6.43
N ILE A 144 3.88 8.80 -7.37
CA ILE A 144 3.84 7.36 -7.10
C ILE A 144 5.18 6.72 -7.43
N VAL A 145 5.51 5.65 -6.71
CA VAL A 145 6.44 4.63 -7.16
C VAL A 145 5.60 3.52 -7.76
N GLN A 146 5.70 3.31 -9.07
CA GLN A 146 4.91 2.27 -9.74
C GLN A 146 5.30 0.90 -9.23
N SER A 147 4.31 0.13 -8.81
CA SER A 147 4.43 -1.17 -8.19
C SER A 147 3.53 -2.19 -8.87
N VAL A 148 3.80 -3.48 -8.62
CA VAL A 148 2.91 -4.58 -8.93
C VAL A 148 3.03 -5.64 -7.85
N GLU A 149 1.90 -6.18 -7.43
CA GLU A 149 1.81 -7.24 -6.44
C GLU A 149 1.64 -8.59 -7.14
N GLY A 150 2.69 -9.41 -7.02
CA GLY A 150 2.82 -10.65 -7.77
C GLY A 150 3.33 -10.46 -9.19
N ALA A 151 4.37 -11.19 -9.55
CA ALA A 151 5.06 -11.04 -10.83
C ALA A 151 4.56 -12.00 -11.91
N GLN A 152 3.27 -12.37 -11.88
CA GLN A 152 2.64 -13.30 -12.81
C GLN A 152 2.80 -12.87 -14.27
N PHE A 153 2.85 -11.56 -14.54
CA PHE A 153 2.99 -11.04 -15.91
C PHE A 153 4.28 -11.48 -16.62
N ILE A 154 5.28 -11.91 -15.86
CA ILE A 154 6.56 -12.36 -16.42
C ILE A 154 6.37 -13.67 -17.21
N GLU A 155 5.54 -14.60 -16.76
CA GLU A 155 5.16 -15.86 -17.45
C GLU A 155 6.37 -16.60 -18.05
N GLY A 156 7.47 -16.74 -17.28
CA GLY A 156 8.69 -17.41 -17.71
C GLY A 156 9.58 -16.62 -18.68
N ARG A 157 9.29 -15.37 -18.95
CA ARG A 157 9.98 -14.50 -19.90
C ARG A 157 10.68 -13.35 -19.18
N PRO A 158 11.94 -13.49 -18.75
CA PRO A 158 12.63 -12.49 -17.92
C PRO A 158 12.78 -11.13 -18.60
N GLU A 159 12.76 -11.06 -19.93
CA GLU A 159 12.77 -9.81 -20.70
C GLU A 159 11.57 -8.89 -20.38
N ARG A 160 10.47 -9.44 -19.86
CA ARG A 160 9.30 -8.64 -19.43
C ARG A 160 9.57 -7.79 -18.19
N VAL A 161 10.56 -8.14 -17.38
CA VAL A 161 11.00 -7.30 -16.27
C VAL A 161 11.60 -5.99 -16.80
N GLU A 162 12.44 -6.09 -17.84
CA GLU A 162 13.01 -4.90 -18.49
C GLU A 162 11.94 -4.08 -19.23
N GLU A 163 10.98 -4.72 -19.91
CA GLU A 163 9.83 -4.05 -20.49
C GLU A 163 9.06 -3.23 -19.44
N ALA A 164 8.75 -3.82 -18.29
CA ALA A 164 8.06 -3.14 -17.19
C ALA A 164 8.91 -1.99 -16.61
N TYR A 165 10.23 -2.18 -16.47
CA TYR A 165 11.17 -1.13 -16.06
C TYR A 165 11.15 0.07 -17.00
N GLN A 166 11.18 -0.17 -18.31
CA GLN A 166 11.09 0.88 -19.33
C GLN A 166 9.76 1.65 -19.27
N ARG A 167 8.69 0.99 -18.79
CA ARG A 167 7.38 1.57 -18.55
C ARG A 167 7.25 2.25 -17.18
N GLY A 168 8.32 2.29 -16.38
CA GLY A 168 8.39 3.02 -15.13
C GLY A 168 8.30 2.19 -13.85
N LEU A 169 8.22 0.84 -13.94
CA LEU A 169 8.23 -0.02 -12.76
C LEU A 169 9.52 0.19 -11.95
N ARG A 170 9.37 0.44 -10.64
CA ARG A 170 10.49 0.61 -9.70
C ARG A 170 10.33 -0.21 -8.42
N HIS A 171 9.22 -0.91 -8.28
CA HIS A 171 8.93 -1.76 -7.14
C HIS A 171 8.20 -3.01 -7.63
N LEU A 172 8.75 -4.20 -7.35
CA LEU A 172 8.21 -5.49 -7.79
C LEU A 172 8.09 -6.43 -6.61
N GLN A 173 6.85 -6.76 -6.22
CA GLN A 173 6.58 -7.86 -5.32
C GLN A 173 6.58 -9.17 -6.11
N LEU A 174 7.39 -10.14 -5.66
CA LEU A 174 7.66 -11.37 -6.41
C LEU A 174 6.45 -12.29 -6.50
N VAL A 175 5.75 -12.46 -5.40
CA VAL A 175 4.63 -13.41 -5.26
C VAL A 175 3.46 -12.73 -4.55
N HIS A 176 2.24 -13.28 -4.71
CA HIS A 176 1.05 -12.85 -3.98
C HIS A 176 0.33 -14.06 -3.38
N GLU A 177 -0.94 -14.29 -3.63
CA GLU A 177 -1.74 -15.35 -3.02
C GLU A 177 -1.62 -16.70 -3.75
N LEU A 178 -1.25 -16.69 -5.03
CA LEU A 178 -1.18 -17.87 -5.88
C LEU A 178 0.27 -18.19 -6.26
N ASP A 179 0.60 -19.46 -6.20
CA ASP A 179 1.90 -20.00 -6.62
C ASP A 179 1.80 -20.91 -7.87
N ASP A 180 0.61 -21.07 -8.44
CA ASP A 180 0.31 -21.84 -9.65
C ASP A 180 0.60 -21.07 -10.96
N MET A 181 1.58 -20.23 -10.95
CA MET A 181 1.99 -19.41 -12.09
C MET A 181 2.56 -20.28 -13.22
N VAL A 182 2.46 -19.78 -14.45
CA VAL A 182 3.10 -20.41 -15.64
C VAL A 182 4.57 -20.68 -15.40
N ALA A 183 5.25 -19.83 -14.64
CA ALA A 183 6.61 -20.04 -14.16
C ALA A 183 6.71 -19.49 -12.71
N PRO A 184 6.50 -20.34 -11.71
CA PRO A 184 6.46 -19.90 -10.32
C PRO A 184 7.81 -19.35 -9.86
N LEU A 185 7.78 -18.27 -9.09
CA LEU A 185 8.96 -17.58 -8.59
C LEU A 185 9.37 -18.06 -7.20
N GLY A 186 8.44 -18.51 -6.41
CA GLY A 186 8.68 -19.01 -5.06
C GLY A 186 7.41 -19.42 -4.34
N ASP A 187 7.55 -20.13 -3.24
CA ASP A 187 6.44 -20.51 -2.37
C ASP A 187 5.86 -19.29 -1.65
N VAL A 188 4.53 -19.25 -1.54
CA VAL A 188 3.77 -18.25 -0.78
C VAL A 188 3.40 -18.78 0.61
N TYR A 189 3.13 -17.91 1.57
CA TYR A 189 2.73 -18.31 2.93
C TYR A 189 1.29 -18.85 3.00
N THR A 190 0.45 -18.53 2.01
CA THR A 190 -0.96 -18.93 1.94
C THR A 190 -1.16 -20.38 1.50
N ALA A 191 -0.20 -20.95 0.77
CA ALA A 191 -0.23 -22.31 0.28
C ALA A 191 0.76 -23.24 1.01
N THR A 192 0.58 -24.56 0.84
CA THR A 192 1.57 -25.53 1.30
C THR A 192 2.81 -25.44 0.43
N ALA A 193 3.97 -25.20 1.05
CA ALA A 193 5.24 -25.11 0.34
C ALA A 193 5.52 -26.39 -0.47
N HIS A 194 5.86 -26.24 -1.75
CA HIS A 194 6.13 -27.36 -2.67
C HIS A 194 7.24 -27.06 -3.68
N LEU A 195 7.69 -25.79 -3.74
CA LEU A 195 8.75 -25.35 -4.65
C LEU A 195 10.14 -25.35 -3.99
N GLY A 196 10.18 -25.48 -2.67
CA GLY A 196 11.43 -25.39 -1.88
C GLY A 196 11.90 -23.97 -1.62
N GLY A 197 10.99 -23.01 -1.58
CA GLY A 197 11.26 -21.59 -1.44
C GLY A 197 11.40 -20.88 -2.78
N LEU A 198 12.36 -19.96 -2.89
CA LEU A 198 12.62 -19.24 -4.14
C LEU A 198 13.11 -20.20 -5.23
N THR A 199 12.43 -20.20 -6.38
CA THR A 199 12.82 -21.05 -7.52
C THR A 199 14.08 -20.51 -8.23
N PRO A 200 14.76 -21.33 -9.07
CA PRO A 200 15.84 -20.83 -9.92
C PRO A 200 15.41 -19.67 -10.82
N PHE A 201 14.19 -19.71 -11.33
CA PHE A 201 13.62 -18.61 -12.12
C PHE A 201 13.36 -17.37 -11.28
N GLY A 202 12.83 -17.53 -10.06
CA GLY A 202 12.70 -16.43 -9.09
C GLY A 202 14.03 -15.77 -8.77
N ALA A 203 15.09 -16.56 -8.58
CA ALA A 203 16.44 -16.04 -8.37
C ALA A 203 16.98 -15.26 -9.60
N GLN A 204 16.64 -15.68 -10.81
CA GLN A 204 16.95 -14.92 -12.03
C GLN A 204 16.23 -13.58 -12.07
N VAL A 205 14.95 -13.55 -11.73
CA VAL A 205 14.14 -12.31 -11.67
C VAL A 205 14.69 -11.35 -10.61
N VAL A 206 15.07 -11.83 -9.42
CA VAL A 206 15.69 -10.98 -8.36
C VAL A 206 17.01 -10.37 -8.86
N LYS A 207 17.85 -11.13 -9.56
CA LYS A 207 19.10 -10.61 -10.15
C LYS A 207 18.82 -9.56 -11.23
N GLU A 208 17.81 -9.79 -12.04
CA GLU A 208 17.40 -8.83 -13.08
C GLU A 208 16.86 -7.53 -12.48
N CYS A 209 16.02 -7.60 -11.43
CA CYS A 209 15.60 -6.42 -10.68
C CYS A 209 16.80 -5.65 -10.11
N SER A 210 17.79 -6.38 -9.55
CA SER A 210 19.02 -5.75 -9.04
C SER A 210 19.83 -5.06 -10.15
N ARG A 211 19.86 -5.65 -11.36
CA ARG A 211 20.53 -5.04 -12.54
C ARG A 211 19.84 -3.77 -13.01
N LEU A 212 18.51 -3.77 -13.01
CA LEU A 212 17.69 -2.68 -13.53
C LEU A 212 17.43 -1.56 -12.50
N GLY A 213 17.68 -1.78 -11.23
CA GLY A 213 17.34 -0.80 -10.20
C GLY A 213 15.87 -0.81 -9.81
N ILE A 214 15.27 -2.00 -9.70
CA ILE A 214 13.91 -2.23 -9.20
C ILE A 214 14.00 -2.73 -7.75
N VAL A 215 13.28 -2.09 -6.84
CA VAL A 215 13.12 -2.57 -5.46
C VAL A 215 12.34 -3.86 -5.47
N VAL A 216 12.92 -4.93 -4.93
CA VAL A 216 12.25 -6.22 -4.79
C VAL A 216 11.53 -6.27 -3.45
N ASP A 217 10.26 -6.65 -3.49
CA ASP A 217 9.39 -6.82 -2.34
C ASP A 217 9.11 -8.31 -2.12
N LEU A 218 9.23 -8.73 -0.87
CA LEU A 218 9.13 -10.12 -0.43
C LEU A 218 7.85 -10.39 0.38
N ALA A 219 6.94 -9.42 0.47
CA ALA A 219 5.63 -9.66 1.07
C ALA A 219 4.96 -10.86 0.38
N HIS A 220 4.16 -11.61 1.11
CA HIS A 220 3.54 -12.87 0.71
C HIS A 220 4.47 -14.07 0.48
N GLY A 221 5.78 -13.88 0.36
CA GLY A 221 6.73 -14.99 0.29
C GLY A 221 6.83 -15.75 1.63
N ASN A 222 6.92 -17.08 1.57
CA ASN A 222 7.25 -17.84 2.77
C ASN A 222 8.71 -17.60 3.20
N THR A 223 9.08 -18.07 4.38
CA THR A 223 10.43 -17.86 4.93
C THR A 223 11.55 -18.31 4.00
N GLU A 224 11.39 -19.45 3.31
CA GLU A 224 12.43 -19.98 2.43
C GLU A 224 12.51 -19.19 1.11
N THR A 225 11.40 -18.68 0.59
CA THR A 225 11.39 -17.74 -0.55
C THR A 225 12.14 -16.47 -0.21
N VAL A 226 11.87 -15.89 0.96
CA VAL A 226 12.57 -14.68 1.44
C VAL A 226 14.06 -14.93 1.59
N ARG A 227 14.47 -16.02 2.25
CA ARG A 227 15.89 -16.39 2.41
C ARG A 227 16.59 -16.61 1.07
N GLY A 228 15.90 -17.26 0.13
CA GLY A 228 16.40 -17.45 -1.23
C GLY A 228 16.63 -16.13 -1.95
N ALA A 229 15.69 -15.19 -1.83
CA ALA A 229 15.78 -13.88 -2.44
C ALA A 229 16.91 -13.01 -1.81
N LEU A 230 17.05 -13.04 -0.47
CA LEU A 230 18.16 -12.36 0.22
C LEU A 230 19.54 -12.87 -0.26
N LYS A 231 19.66 -14.17 -0.53
CA LYS A 231 20.91 -14.76 -1.09
C LYS A 231 21.15 -14.38 -2.54
N ALA A 232 20.09 -14.22 -3.34
CA ALA A 232 20.19 -13.90 -4.76
C ALA A 232 20.44 -12.43 -5.05
N ALA A 233 19.95 -11.55 -4.18
CA ALA A 233 20.01 -10.11 -4.33
C ALA A 233 21.41 -9.55 -4.09
N LYS A 234 21.73 -8.46 -4.80
CA LYS A 234 22.93 -7.64 -4.57
C LYS A 234 22.64 -6.34 -3.82
N GLN A 235 21.39 -6.04 -3.60
CA GLN A 235 20.88 -4.79 -3.03
C GLN A 235 19.88 -5.11 -1.93
N PRO A 236 19.62 -4.18 -0.99
CA PRO A 236 18.63 -4.37 0.05
C PRO A 236 17.24 -4.59 -0.56
N LEU A 237 16.48 -5.49 0.05
CA LEU A 237 15.10 -5.84 -0.32
C LEU A 237 14.13 -5.28 0.72
N ILE A 238 12.83 -5.31 0.43
CA ILE A 238 11.81 -4.93 1.41
C ILE A 238 10.80 -6.06 1.64
N ILE A 239 10.08 -5.97 2.75
CA ILE A 239 8.76 -6.57 2.94
C ILE A 239 7.80 -5.40 3.09
N SER A 240 7.00 -5.11 2.08
CA SER A 240 6.21 -3.89 2.05
C SER A 240 5.14 -3.83 3.12
N HIS A 241 4.53 -4.96 3.48
CA HIS A 241 3.48 -5.05 4.49
C HIS A 241 3.50 -6.42 5.20
N THR A 242 3.57 -6.39 6.52
CA THR A 242 3.46 -7.55 7.42
C THR A 242 3.39 -7.08 8.87
N GLY A 243 3.49 -7.98 9.84
CA GLY A 243 3.63 -7.70 11.26
C GLY A 243 4.41 -8.78 11.97
N ILE A 244 4.72 -8.54 13.25
CA ILE A 244 5.40 -9.53 14.10
C ILE A 244 4.37 -10.53 14.61
N ARG A 245 4.62 -11.82 14.40
CA ARG A 245 3.80 -12.91 14.90
C ARG A 245 3.78 -12.95 16.41
N ASN A 246 2.60 -13.08 17.01
CA ASN A 246 2.40 -13.07 18.45
C ASN A 246 2.89 -11.77 19.14
N ALA A 247 2.80 -10.64 18.47
CA ALA A 247 3.09 -9.34 19.07
C ALA A 247 2.10 -9.01 20.20
N ALA A 248 2.53 -8.18 21.13
CA ALA A 248 1.67 -7.71 22.21
C ALA A 248 0.50 -6.90 21.64
N GLY A 249 -0.74 -7.23 22.03
CA GLY A 249 -1.94 -6.54 21.58
C GLY A 249 -2.50 -7.03 20.23
N GLU A 250 -1.94 -8.07 19.65
CA GLU A 250 -2.45 -8.68 18.43
C GLU A 250 -3.88 -9.20 18.64
N ARG A 251 -4.83 -8.66 17.85
CA ARG A 251 -6.26 -9.04 17.96
C ARG A 251 -6.67 -10.16 17.04
N ASN A 252 -5.95 -10.37 15.95
CA ASN A 252 -6.30 -11.39 14.96
C ASN A 252 -5.41 -12.62 15.15
N THR A 253 -5.90 -13.53 15.97
CA THR A 253 -5.22 -14.79 16.29
C THR A 253 -5.61 -15.95 15.37
N SER A 254 -6.38 -15.72 14.29
CA SER A 254 -6.72 -16.78 13.35
C SER A 254 -5.46 -17.39 12.74
N ALA A 255 -5.50 -18.71 12.51
CA ALA A 255 -4.38 -19.44 11.90
C ALA A 255 -4.01 -18.88 10.51
N ASP A 256 -4.98 -18.35 9.78
CA ASP A 256 -4.76 -17.72 8.49
C ASP A 256 -3.98 -16.41 8.66
N MET A 257 -4.39 -15.54 9.57
CA MET A 257 -3.67 -14.30 9.84
C MET A 257 -2.25 -14.58 10.36
N GLN A 258 -2.09 -15.55 11.26
CA GLN A 258 -0.76 -15.90 11.79
C GLN A 258 0.23 -16.36 10.71
N ARG A 259 -0.25 -16.98 9.64
CA ARG A 259 0.61 -17.33 8.49
C ARG A 259 1.11 -16.11 7.73
N ARG A 260 0.35 -15.01 7.74
CA ARG A 260 0.70 -13.74 7.07
C ARG A 260 1.73 -12.91 7.82
N LEU A 261 2.06 -13.30 9.07
CA LEU A 261 2.98 -12.58 9.94
C LEU A 261 4.33 -13.28 10.01
N ILE A 262 5.39 -12.50 10.23
CA ILE A 262 6.76 -12.99 10.32
C ILE A 262 7.23 -13.11 11.78
N THR A 263 8.18 -13.98 12.03
CA THR A 263 8.83 -14.06 13.34
C THR A 263 9.86 -12.94 13.51
N LYS A 264 10.23 -12.64 14.76
CA LYS A 264 11.30 -11.65 15.03
C LYS A 264 12.64 -12.05 14.41
N GLU A 265 12.95 -13.36 14.39
CA GLU A 265 14.16 -13.89 13.77
C GLU A 265 14.15 -13.63 12.26
N HIS A 266 13.03 -13.90 11.60
CA HIS A 266 12.88 -13.66 10.17
C HIS A 266 12.94 -12.16 9.84
N ALA A 267 12.32 -11.31 10.67
CA ALA A 267 12.44 -9.86 10.53
C ALA A 267 13.89 -9.38 10.61
N ARG A 268 14.68 -9.95 11.56
CA ARG A 268 16.10 -9.62 11.68
C ARG A 268 16.91 -10.06 10.47
N GLU A 269 16.64 -11.21 9.87
CA GLU A 269 17.34 -11.65 8.63
C GLU A 269 17.19 -10.60 7.52
N VAL A 270 16.00 -9.99 7.38
CA VAL A 270 15.75 -8.93 6.40
C VAL A 270 16.47 -7.63 6.78
N ALA A 271 16.42 -7.26 8.06
CA ALA A 271 17.07 -6.05 8.58
C ALA A 271 18.60 -6.13 8.48
N ASP A 272 19.20 -7.26 8.84
CA ASP A 272 20.65 -7.51 8.77
C ASP A 272 21.17 -7.43 7.32
N ALA A 273 20.32 -7.74 6.34
CA ALA A 273 20.59 -7.52 4.92
C ALA A 273 20.37 -6.06 4.47
N GLY A 274 20.11 -5.13 5.39
CA GLY A 274 19.88 -3.71 5.12
C GLY A 274 18.45 -3.38 4.67
N GLY A 275 17.53 -4.33 4.72
CA GLY A 275 16.15 -4.19 4.25
C GLY A 275 15.26 -3.30 5.11
N VAL A 276 14.02 -3.11 4.67
CA VAL A 276 12.97 -2.36 5.38
C VAL A 276 11.69 -3.19 5.39
N ILE A 277 10.98 -3.16 6.52
CA ILE A 277 9.75 -3.90 6.77
C ILE A 277 8.63 -2.91 7.05
N GLY A 278 7.62 -2.88 6.19
CA GLY A 278 6.40 -2.10 6.37
C GLY A 278 5.44 -2.79 7.33
N VAL A 279 4.92 -2.03 8.28
CA VAL A 279 3.94 -2.54 9.23
C VAL A 279 2.54 -2.42 8.63
N TRP A 280 1.83 -3.55 8.66
CA TRP A 280 0.51 -3.70 8.09
C TRP A 280 -0.58 -3.19 9.04
N TRP A 281 -1.48 -2.31 8.56
CA TRP A 281 -2.51 -1.73 9.40
C TRP A 281 -3.62 -2.73 9.80
N ARG A 282 -3.88 -3.79 9.00
CA ARG A 282 -4.97 -4.76 9.24
C ARG A 282 -4.81 -5.60 10.52
N LEU A 283 -3.68 -5.46 11.19
CA LEU A 283 -3.42 -6.10 12.49
C LEU A 283 -4.21 -5.47 13.63
N VAL A 284 -4.74 -4.27 13.45
CA VAL A 284 -5.20 -3.37 14.51
C VAL A 284 -6.53 -2.70 14.13
N VAL A 285 -7.14 -2.01 15.08
CA VAL A 285 -8.42 -1.30 14.89
C VAL A 285 -8.28 0.20 15.13
N THR A 286 -7.26 0.62 15.88
CA THR A 286 -7.04 2.01 16.25
C THR A 286 -5.65 2.49 15.86
N VAL A 287 -5.47 3.82 15.73
CA VAL A 287 -4.15 4.44 15.52
C VAL A 287 -3.19 4.08 16.65
N ALA A 288 -3.67 4.07 17.89
CA ALA A 288 -2.86 3.73 19.05
C ALA A 288 -2.29 2.31 18.95
N GLU A 289 -3.11 1.34 18.57
CA GLU A 289 -2.66 -0.04 18.34
C GLU A 289 -1.70 -0.16 17.16
N TYR A 290 -1.91 0.64 16.10
CA TYR A 290 -1.00 0.68 14.96
C TYR A 290 0.40 1.15 15.38
N VAL A 291 0.47 2.18 16.22
CA VAL A 291 1.75 2.68 16.73
C VAL A 291 2.41 1.67 17.68
N VAL A 292 1.64 0.88 18.44
CA VAL A 292 2.18 -0.26 19.20
C VAL A 292 2.79 -1.30 18.25
N ALA A 293 2.11 -1.65 17.15
CA ALA A 293 2.66 -2.58 16.16
C ALA A 293 3.95 -2.05 15.49
N LEU A 294 4.02 -0.73 15.23
CA LEU A 294 5.26 -0.09 14.78
C LEU A 294 6.37 -0.23 15.83
N ARG A 295 6.07 -0.04 17.12
CA ARG A 295 7.02 -0.21 18.22
C ARG A 295 7.52 -1.64 18.31
N ASP A 296 6.63 -2.63 18.23
CA ASP A 296 7.00 -4.05 18.25
C ASP A 296 7.97 -4.41 17.12
N MET A 297 7.77 -3.82 15.93
CA MET A 297 8.69 -3.98 14.80
C MET A 297 10.03 -3.29 15.06
N VAL A 298 10.02 -2.05 15.57
CA VAL A 298 11.25 -1.32 15.97
C VAL A 298 12.05 -2.09 17.02
N ASP A 299 11.38 -2.66 18.02
CA ASP A 299 12.02 -3.47 19.05
C ASP A 299 12.62 -4.78 18.51
N ALA A 300 12.08 -5.29 17.40
CA ALA A 300 12.60 -6.47 16.74
C ALA A 300 13.82 -6.20 15.86
N VAL A 301 13.82 -5.11 15.10
CA VAL A 301 14.77 -4.87 13.99
C VAL A 301 15.49 -3.51 14.04
N GLY A 302 15.15 -2.64 14.95
CA GLY A 302 15.67 -1.27 15.01
C GLY A 302 14.93 -0.31 14.10
N VAL A 303 14.96 0.98 14.47
CA VAL A 303 14.20 2.04 13.81
C VAL A 303 14.55 2.26 12.33
N ASP A 304 15.77 1.93 11.93
CA ASP A 304 16.27 2.14 10.56
C ASP A 304 15.73 1.12 9.54
N HIS A 305 14.99 0.11 10.01
CA HIS A 305 14.48 -1.01 9.22
C HIS A 305 12.95 -1.09 9.20
N VAL A 306 12.24 -0.06 9.68
CA VAL A 306 10.78 -0.06 9.77
C VAL A 306 10.18 0.99 8.82
N GLY A 307 9.04 0.66 8.22
CA GLY A 307 8.25 1.55 7.37
C GLY A 307 6.75 1.40 7.59
N ILE A 308 5.97 2.16 6.86
CA ILE A 308 4.52 2.08 6.79
C ILE A 308 4.15 1.34 5.51
N GLY A 309 3.34 0.27 5.63
CA GLY A 309 2.80 -0.45 4.49
C GLY A 309 1.33 -0.75 4.75
N THR A 310 0.43 0.08 4.23
CA THR A 310 -0.97 0.03 4.68
C THR A 310 -1.75 -1.13 4.10
N ASP A 311 -1.48 -1.55 2.90
CA ASP A 311 -2.29 -2.51 2.14
C ASP A 311 -3.77 -2.09 2.11
N THR A 312 -3.99 -0.84 1.73
CA THR A 312 -5.32 -0.22 1.64
C THR A 312 -5.49 0.49 0.31
N ASP A 313 -6.74 0.84 -0.03
CA ASP A 313 -6.99 1.74 -1.13
C ASP A 313 -6.82 3.20 -0.68
N LEU A 314 -6.04 3.96 -1.39
CA LEU A 314 -5.92 5.39 -1.12
C LEU A 314 -7.20 6.15 -1.48
N THR A 315 -7.97 5.63 -2.41
CA THR A 315 -9.26 6.18 -2.84
C THR A 315 -10.39 5.23 -2.44
N ALA A 316 -11.63 5.75 -2.39
CA ALA A 316 -12.77 4.93 -1.99
C ALA A 316 -12.91 3.70 -2.91
N SER A 317 -12.91 2.53 -2.29
CA SER A 317 -13.01 1.23 -2.92
C SER A 317 -14.13 0.40 -2.29
N TYR A 318 -14.59 -0.62 -3.02
CA TYR A 318 -15.53 -1.61 -2.49
C TYR A 318 -14.84 -2.84 -1.92
N VAL A 319 -13.53 -2.97 -2.13
CA VAL A 319 -12.77 -4.20 -1.80
C VAL A 319 -11.91 -4.00 -0.56
N LEU A 320 -11.13 -2.92 -0.53
CA LEU A 320 -10.22 -2.64 0.57
C LEU A 320 -10.67 -1.41 1.38
N PRO A 321 -10.26 -1.31 2.64
CA PRO A 321 -10.47 -0.11 3.42
C PRO A 321 -9.82 1.11 2.76
N TYR A 322 -10.47 2.25 2.90
CA TYR A 322 -10.00 3.51 2.37
C TYR A 322 -9.06 4.19 3.37
N THR A 323 -7.82 4.44 2.97
CA THR A 323 -6.73 4.90 3.85
C THR A 323 -7.12 6.09 4.73
N ASN A 324 -7.69 7.14 4.16
CA ASN A 324 -8.07 8.36 4.90
C ASN A 324 -9.35 8.22 5.75
N LYS A 325 -10.08 7.11 5.62
CA LYS A 325 -11.30 6.84 6.39
C LYS A 325 -11.16 5.72 7.39
N ILE A 326 -9.99 5.08 7.48
CA ILE A 326 -9.76 4.03 8.46
C ILE A 326 -9.98 4.56 9.88
N TRP A 327 -9.54 5.79 10.13
CA TRP A 327 -9.70 6.50 11.40
C TRP A 327 -10.29 7.89 11.14
N PRO A 328 -11.63 7.99 10.94
CA PRO A 328 -12.29 9.20 10.39
C PRO A 328 -12.25 10.43 11.29
N ASP A 329 -12.05 10.26 12.59
CA ASP A 329 -12.10 11.34 13.59
C ASP A 329 -10.70 11.86 13.96
N GLU A 330 -9.65 11.37 13.33
CA GLU A 330 -8.30 11.80 13.62
C GLU A 330 -7.91 13.06 12.85
N ASN A 331 -7.19 13.94 13.52
CA ASN A 331 -6.81 15.27 13.03
C ASN A 331 -5.92 15.19 11.78
N GLY A 332 -6.38 15.63 10.65
CA GLY A 332 -5.70 15.56 9.36
C GLY A 332 -6.04 14.28 8.61
N GLY A 333 -5.08 13.73 7.88
CA GLY A 333 -5.19 12.45 7.20
C GLY A 333 -4.40 11.36 7.91
N PHE A 334 -4.28 10.22 7.25
CA PHE A 334 -3.67 9.02 7.82
C PHE A 334 -2.30 9.25 8.47
N PHE A 335 -1.33 9.84 7.74
CA PHE A 335 0.02 10.03 8.29
C PHE A 335 0.08 11.10 9.38
N TYR A 336 -0.82 12.10 9.37
CA TYR A 336 -0.94 13.05 10.47
C TYR A 336 -1.39 12.36 11.75
N ALA A 337 -2.39 11.46 11.65
CA ALA A 337 -2.87 10.70 12.79
C ALA A 337 -1.78 9.78 13.35
N VAL A 338 -1.08 9.04 12.49
CA VAL A 338 0.02 8.15 12.87
C VAL A 338 1.17 8.93 13.51
N ALA A 339 1.63 10.01 12.91
CA ALA A 339 2.71 10.85 13.46
C ALA A 339 2.33 11.48 14.81
N GLY A 340 1.09 11.92 14.96
CA GLY A 340 0.56 12.46 16.22
C GLY A 340 0.56 11.41 17.33
N GLU A 341 0.11 10.21 17.03
CA GLU A 341 0.08 9.13 18.00
C GLU A 341 1.50 8.61 18.32
N MET A 342 2.39 8.55 17.33
CA MET A 342 3.80 8.23 17.58
C MET A 342 4.45 9.20 18.56
N LEU A 343 4.20 10.52 18.42
CA LEU A 343 4.68 11.51 19.39
C LEU A 343 4.12 11.26 20.79
N LYS A 344 2.83 10.94 20.93
CA LYS A 344 2.20 10.63 22.22
C LYS A 344 2.83 9.39 22.86
N GLN A 345 3.20 8.39 22.07
CA GLN A 345 3.84 7.16 22.53
C GLN A 345 5.37 7.27 22.64
N GLY A 346 5.94 8.49 22.54
CA GLY A 346 7.34 8.78 22.85
C GLY A 346 8.33 8.55 21.72
N PHE A 347 7.88 8.41 20.47
CA PHE A 347 8.79 8.48 19.32
C PHE A 347 9.31 9.90 19.13
N THR A 348 10.58 10.01 18.80
CA THR A 348 11.17 11.29 18.43
C THR A 348 10.77 11.72 17.02
N PRO A 349 10.84 13.02 16.66
CA PRO A 349 10.61 13.49 15.29
C PRO A 349 11.48 12.80 14.25
N ASP A 350 12.72 12.46 14.58
CA ASP A 350 13.66 11.76 13.69
C ASP A 350 13.21 10.32 13.43
N GLU A 351 12.79 9.58 14.46
CA GLU A 351 12.24 8.23 14.31
C GLU A 351 10.97 8.23 13.47
N ILE A 352 10.09 9.22 13.68
CA ILE A 352 8.87 9.38 12.87
C ILE A 352 9.24 9.65 11.40
N GLY A 353 10.23 10.50 11.15
CA GLY A 353 10.73 10.79 9.81
C GLY A 353 11.33 9.56 9.13
N LYS A 354 12.10 8.74 9.85
CA LYS A 354 12.67 7.48 9.36
C LYS A 354 11.57 6.48 8.98
N ILE A 355 10.67 6.19 9.91
CA ILE A 355 9.57 5.23 9.72
C ILE A 355 8.58 5.74 8.66
N GLY A 356 8.28 7.04 8.66
CA GLY A 356 7.35 7.67 7.74
C GLY A 356 7.76 7.57 6.27
N GLY A 357 9.08 7.40 5.99
CA GLY A 357 9.53 7.25 4.61
C GLY A 357 11.04 7.36 4.43
N GLY A 358 11.79 7.90 5.41
CA GLY A 358 13.25 8.05 5.31
C GLY A 358 13.96 6.72 5.03
N ASN A 359 13.51 5.63 5.67
CA ASN A 359 14.07 4.29 5.47
C ASN A 359 13.81 3.77 4.04
N PHE A 360 12.61 3.96 3.51
CA PHE A 360 12.32 3.63 2.11
C PHE A 360 13.15 4.48 1.15
N CYS A 361 13.26 5.78 1.40
CA CYS A 361 14.09 6.68 0.57
C CYS A 361 15.55 6.21 0.51
N ARG A 362 16.10 5.68 1.61
CA ARG A 362 17.44 5.07 1.64
C ARG A 362 17.54 3.86 0.71
N ILE A 363 16.57 2.92 0.81
CA ILE A 363 16.51 1.76 -0.09
C ILE A 363 16.36 2.19 -1.54
N PHE A 364 15.40 3.08 -1.81
CA PHE A 364 15.09 3.53 -3.15
C PHE A 364 16.29 4.24 -3.81
N ALA A 365 17.02 5.07 -3.03
CA ALA A 365 18.25 5.69 -3.49
C ALA A 365 19.32 4.64 -3.86
N THR A 366 19.56 3.67 -2.97
CA THR A 366 20.56 2.62 -3.18
C THR A 366 20.25 1.79 -4.41
N VAL A 367 18.98 1.38 -4.55
CA VAL A 367 18.54 0.47 -5.62
C VAL A 367 18.52 1.19 -6.97
N THR A 368 18.03 2.42 -7.04
CA THR A 368 17.91 3.15 -8.32
C THR A 368 19.21 3.83 -8.78
N ALA A 369 20.25 3.84 -7.94
CA ALA A 369 21.56 4.44 -8.31
C ALA A 369 22.37 3.64 -9.35
N VAL A 370 21.94 2.44 -9.72
CA VAL A 370 22.69 1.58 -10.67
C VAL A 370 22.80 2.14 -12.09
N HIS A 371 22.02 3.18 -12.41
CA HIS A 371 22.01 3.86 -13.71
C HIS A 371 22.23 5.39 -13.57
N ALA A 372 22.66 5.87 -12.40
CA ALA A 372 22.93 7.28 -12.12
C ALA A 372 24.36 7.71 -12.51
#